data_e47bf50ec7ae8e58ee54de110780f642
#
_entry.id   e47bf50ec7ae8e58ee54de110780f642
#
_cell.length_a   1.000
_cell.length_b   1.000
_cell.length_c   1.000
_cell.angle_alpha   90.00
_cell.angle_beta   90.00
_cell.angle_gamma   90.00
#
_symmetry.space_group_name_H-M   'P 1'
#
loop_
_entity.id
_entity.type
_entity.pdbx_description
1 polymer ?
#
loop_
_entity_poly.entity_id
_entity_poly.type
_entity_poly.pdbx_seq_one_letter_code
_entity_poly.pdbx_strand_id
1 'polypeptide(L)'
;TYAAVGKLTNGTEIVVDSITDNWAHIMVGDDGSDRYCSADYLVRVKDYDTSEGEPEPVIKPVRPERTSNIDGKMTVIVDPGHGGSDVGAHNEDGSLDEKHINLYVSQYLEEYLEEAGVRVIMVRDTLEEGSSLSLRGQIMEEYVDTVDLFFSVHHNAANTTARGAEALAQIVDKDGGPTRILAEALLEEYEKLGVPIRQVVFREGSNGDYYYTNRVASALGIPALTSEFCFIDNEEDQKLI
;
A
#
# COMPACT_ATOMS: atom_id res chain seq x y z
N THR A 1 21.11 -5.24 16.82
CA THR A 1 21.07 -3.91 16.19
C THR A 1 22.26 -3.79 15.27
N TYR A 2 22.04 -3.74 13.98
CA TYR A 2 23.11 -3.53 12.99
C TYR A 2 23.26 -2.03 12.76
N ALA A 3 24.49 -1.54 12.70
CA ALA A 3 24.76 -0.14 12.41
C ALA A 3 24.61 0.12 10.90
N ALA A 4 23.93 1.19 10.52
CA ALA A 4 23.90 1.62 9.12
C ALA A 4 25.32 2.03 8.69
N VAL A 5 25.83 1.41 7.61
CA VAL A 5 27.20 1.65 7.10
C VAL A 5 27.22 2.68 5.96
N GLY A 6 26.05 3.09 5.47
CA GLY A 6 25.95 4.07 4.38
C GLY A 6 24.49 4.25 3.92
N LYS A 7 24.32 5.08 2.92
CA LYS A 7 23.01 5.33 2.27
C LYS A 7 23.20 5.25 0.76
N LEU A 8 22.36 4.45 0.10
CA LEU A 8 22.25 4.45 -1.36
C LEU A 8 21.44 5.66 -1.80
N THR A 9 21.87 6.31 -2.86
CA THR A 9 21.07 7.37 -3.49
C THR A 9 20.00 6.74 -4.37
N ASN A 10 18.89 7.45 -4.55
CA ASN A 10 17.84 7.00 -5.45
C ASN A 10 18.38 6.84 -6.89
N GLY A 11 18.02 5.75 -7.54
CA GLY A 11 18.53 5.39 -8.86
C GLY A 11 19.88 4.66 -8.87
N THR A 12 20.43 4.31 -7.69
CA THR A 12 21.63 3.48 -7.62
C THR A 12 21.30 2.06 -8.08
N GLU A 13 21.96 1.59 -9.13
CA GLU A 13 21.86 0.19 -9.54
C GLU A 13 22.69 -0.69 -8.61
N ILE A 14 22.09 -1.78 -8.18
CA ILE A 14 22.74 -2.76 -7.32
C ILE A 14 22.44 -4.17 -7.81
N VAL A 15 23.38 -5.08 -7.59
CA VAL A 15 23.16 -6.51 -7.80
C VAL A 15 22.69 -7.12 -6.50
N VAL A 16 21.51 -7.74 -6.52
CA VAL A 16 20.94 -8.50 -5.42
C VAL A 16 21.11 -9.97 -5.73
N ASP A 17 21.79 -10.70 -4.89
CA ASP A 17 21.99 -12.14 -5.03
C ASP A 17 20.97 -12.98 -4.23
N SER A 18 20.46 -12.42 -3.14
CA SER A 18 19.45 -13.07 -2.31
C SER A 18 18.59 -12.07 -1.53
N ILE A 19 17.38 -12.49 -1.19
CA ILE A 19 16.47 -11.74 -0.31
C ILE A 19 16.00 -12.70 0.78
N THR A 20 16.20 -12.30 2.04
CA THR A 20 15.75 -13.06 3.21
C THR A 20 15.19 -12.10 4.26
N ASP A 21 14.00 -12.39 4.78
CA ASP A 21 13.33 -11.57 5.81
C ASP A 21 13.28 -10.09 5.46
N ASN A 22 12.90 -9.79 4.21
CA ASN A 22 12.84 -8.43 3.65
C ASN A 22 14.18 -7.66 3.60
N TRP A 23 15.30 -8.36 3.74
CA TRP A 23 16.64 -7.81 3.57
C TRP A 23 17.27 -8.38 2.30
N ALA A 24 17.65 -7.50 1.40
CA ALA A 24 18.39 -7.85 0.18
C ALA A 24 19.89 -7.85 0.50
N HIS A 25 20.55 -8.96 0.24
CA HIS A 25 22.01 -9.03 0.19
C HIS A 25 22.49 -8.40 -1.11
N ILE A 26 23.36 -7.41 -1.02
CA ILE A 26 23.86 -6.63 -2.15
C ILE A 26 25.37 -6.71 -2.25
N MET A 27 25.87 -6.89 -3.45
CA MET A 27 27.29 -6.75 -3.74
C MET A 27 27.59 -5.29 -4.09
N VAL A 28 28.27 -4.59 -3.19
CA VAL A 28 28.66 -3.19 -3.40
C VAL A 28 30.17 -3.08 -3.30
N GLY A 29 30.80 -2.88 -4.46
CA GLY A 29 32.21 -2.58 -4.57
C GLY A 29 33.17 -3.75 -4.38
N ASP A 30 34.46 -3.47 -4.57
CA ASP A 30 35.55 -4.47 -4.63
C ASP A 30 36.11 -4.87 -3.25
N ASP A 31 35.50 -4.44 -2.13
CA ASP A 31 36.01 -4.67 -0.79
C ASP A 31 35.57 -6.01 -0.15
N GLY A 32 34.70 -6.75 -0.87
CA GLY A 32 34.26 -8.09 -0.45
C GLY A 32 33.42 -8.12 0.83
N SER A 33 32.88 -6.99 1.27
CA SER A 33 32.04 -6.93 2.47
C SER A 33 30.60 -7.26 2.14
N ASP A 34 29.98 -8.13 2.95
CA ASP A 34 28.55 -8.40 2.90
C ASP A 34 27.77 -7.16 3.35
N ARG A 35 26.87 -6.68 2.48
CA ARG A 35 25.99 -5.54 2.78
C ARG A 35 24.55 -5.91 2.53
N TYR A 36 23.66 -5.28 3.27
CA TYR A 36 22.23 -5.52 3.20
C TYR A 36 21.50 -4.20 3.12
N CYS A 37 20.44 -4.17 2.31
CA CYS A 37 19.46 -3.07 2.32
C CYS A 37 18.05 -3.62 2.44
N SER A 38 17.10 -2.78 2.87
CA SER A 38 15.69 -3.19 2.87
C SER A 38 15.21 -3.44 1.45
N ALA A 39 14.60 -4.59 1.21
CA ALA A 39 14.03 -4.95 -0.08
C ALA A 39 12.82 -4.08 -0.45
N ASP A 40 12.19 -3.41 0.53
CA ASP A 40 11.07 -2.48 0.30
C ASP A 40 11.39 -1.32 -0.64
N TYR A 41 12.68 -0.98 -0.76
CA TYR A 41 13.15 0.13 -1.58
C TYR A 41 13.78 -0.32 -2.90
N LEU A 42 13.70 -1.61 -3.22
CA LEU A 42 14.29 -2.17 -4.43
C LEU A 42 13.21 -2.41 -5.49
N VAL A 43 13.51 -2.03 -6.71
CA VAL A 43 12.69 -2.32 -7.88
C VAL A 43 13.53 -3.16 -8.84
N ARG A 44 12.98 -4.26 -9.36
CA ARG A 44 13.66 -5.04 -10.41
C ARG A 44 13.79 -4.20 -11.67
N VAL A 45 15.02 -3.95 -12.07
CA VAL A 45 15.30 -3.40 -13.40
C VAL A 45 15.23 -4.59 -14.38
N LYS A 46 14.12 -4.70 -15.11
CA LYS A 46 14.07 -5.57 -16.29
C LYS A 46 14.55 -4.76 -17.47
N ASP A 47 15.70 -5.14 -18.03
CA ASP A 47 16.24 -4.66 -19.30
C ASP A 47 16.51 -3.16 -19.37
N TYR A 48 17.59 -2.72 -18.74
CA TYR A 48 18.12 -1.39 -18.93
C TYR A 48 18.96 -1.34 -20.23
N ASP A 49 18.43 -0.66 -21.25
CA ASP A 49 19.20 -0.33 -22.45
C ASP A 49 19.92 1.01 -22.20
N THR A 50 21.25 0.98 -22.12
CA THR A 50 22.11 2.14 -21.85
C THR A 50 22.47 2.93 -23.13
N SER A 51 21.63 2.99 -24.13
CA SER A 51 21.85 3.90 -25.26
C SER A 51 21.41 5.32 -24.88
N GLU A 52 22.37 6.23 -24.75
CA GLU A 52 22.13 7.66 -24.52
C GLU A 52 21.20 8.23 -25.60
N GLY A 53 19.95 8.50 -25.21
CA GLY A 53 18.93 9.23 -25.98
C GLY A 53 18.35 10.36 -25.13
N GLU A 54 17.98 11.45 -25.77
CA GLU A 54 17.35 12.63 -25.17
C GLU A 54 16.25 12.28 -24.17
N PRO A 55 15.96 13.13 -23.15
CA PRO A 55 14.96 12.83 -22.13
C PRO A 55 13.62 12.54 -22.82
N GLU A 56 13.18 11.30 -22.71
CA GLU A 56 11.89 10.84 -23.19
C GLU A 56 10.76 11.71 -22.61
N PRO A 57 9.72 12.00 -23.39
CA PRO A 57 8.58 12.75 -22.88
C PRO A 57 8.02 11.98 -21.67
N VAL A 58 7.71 12.70 -20.60
CA VAL A 58 7.07 12.14 -19.39
C VAL A 58 5.82 11.35 -19.82
N ILE A 59 5.99 10.06 -20.00
CA ILE A 59 4.88 9.17 -20.29
C ILE A 59 4.06 9.13 -18.99
N LYS A 60 2.86 9.75 -19.04
CA LYS A 60 1.91 9.59 -17.94
C LYS A 60 1.74 8.09 -17.72
N PRO A 61 1.82 7.60 -16.48
CA PRO A 61 1.60 6.19 -16.22
C PRO A 61 0.22 5.80 -16.75
N VAL A 62 0.20 4.91 -17.73
CA VAL A 62 -1.05 4.34 -18.27
C VAL A 62 -1.25 3.02 -17.56
N ARG A 63 -2.40 2.86 -16.94
CA ARG A 63 -2.77 1.57 -16.34
C ARG A 63 -2.80 0.51 -17.45
N PRO A 64 -2.08 -0.63 -17.32
CA PRO A 64 -2.18 -1.71 -18.28
C PRO A 64 -3.63 -2.16 -18.47
N GLU A 65 -4.05 -2.40 -19.72
CA GLU A 65 -5.35 -3.01 -19.98
C GLU A 65 -5.36 -4.42 -19.39
N ARG A 66 -6.39 -4.73 -18.61
CA ARG A 66 -6.60 -6.03 -18.01
C ARG A 66 -7.84 -6.68 -18.62
N THR A 67 -7.73 -7.96 -18.91
CA THR A 67 -8.89 -8.80 -19.19
C THR A 67 -9.52 -9.20 -17.86
N SER A 68 -10.55 -8.48 -17.45
CA SER A 68 -11.24 -8.70 -16.18
C SER A 68 -12.03 -10.02 -16.17
N ASN A 69 -12.07 -10.65 -14.98
CA ASN A 69 -13.05 -11.60 -14.50
C ASN A 69 -13.32 -12.86 -15.36
N ILE A 70 -12.61 -13.92 -15.04
CA ILE A 70 -12.81 -15.24 -15.65
C ILE A 70 -14.22 -15.81 -15.39
N ASP A 71 -14.89 -15.40 -14.30
CA ASP A 71 -16.20 -15.93 -13.90
C ASP A 71 -17.30 -14.84 -13.69
N GLY A 72 -17.01 -13.59 -14.04
CA GLY A 72 -17.94 -12.48 -13.90
C GLY A 72 -18.15 -11.98 -12.45
N LYS A 73 -17.39 -12.49 -11.50
CA LYS A 73 -17.41 -12.02 -10.10
C LYS A 73 -16.30 -11.04 -9.83
N MET A 74 -16.62 -9.95 -9.15
CA MET A 74 -15.61 -9.03 -8.64
C MET A 74 -14.74 -9.73 -7.59
N THR A 75 -13.43 -9.50 -7.64
CA THR A 75 -12.48 -10.01 -6.66
C THR A 75 -11.72 -8.85 -6.03
N VAL A 76 -11.72 -8.77 -4.72
CA VAL A 76 -11.04 -7.72 -3.94
C VAL A 76 -10.00 -8.35 -3.03
N ILE A 77 -8.77 -7.84 -3.08
CA ILE A 77 -7.78 -8.10 -2.03
C ILE A 77 -8.03 -7.06 -0.93
N VAL A 78 -8.35 -7.52 0.27
CA VAL A 78 -8.48 -6.67 1.47
C VAL A 78 -7.21 -6.81 2.30
N ASP A 79 -6.56 -5.67 2.55
CA ASP A 79 -5.29 -5.59 3.27
C ASP A 79 -5.49 -4.89 4.62
N PRO A 80 -5.62 -5.65 5.71
CA PRO A 80 -5.56 -5.06 7.04
C PRO A 80 -4.15 -4.54 7.31
N GLY A 81 -3.99 -3.22 7.37
CA GLY A 81 -2.68 -2.60 7.60
C GLY A 81 -1.98 -3.11 8.84
N HIS A 82 -0.63 -3.15 8.80
CA HIS A 82 0.21 -3.65 9.89
C HIS A 82 -0.01 -5.14 10.19
N GLY A 83 0.49 -5.65 11.34
CA GLY A 83 0.31 -7.05 11.76
C GLY A 83 1.57 -7.64 12.39
N GLY A 84 1.42 -8.75 13.10
CA GLY A 84 2.51 -9.40 13.82
C GLY A 84 3.19 -8.45 14.82
N SER A 85 4.50 -8.23 14.66
CA SER A 85 5.28 -7.32 15.49
C SER A 85 5.11 -5.83 15.14
N ASP A 86 4.55 -5.52 13.96
CA ASP A 86 4.23 -4.16 13.56
C ASP A 86 2.83 -3.81 14.08
N VAL A 87 2.77 -2.99 15.11
CA VAL A 87 1.52 -2.58 15.74
C VAL A 87 0.83 -1.41 15.01
N GLY A 88 1.55 -0.73 14.11
CA GLY A 88 1.10 0.53 13.52
C GLY A 88 1.10 1.69 14.53
N ALA A 89 0.23 2.65 14.28
CA ALA A 89 -0.02 3.73 15.21
C ALA A 89 -0.78 3.25 16.46
N HIS A 90 -0.70 4.02 17.54
CA HIS A 90 -1.43 3.77 18.79
C HIS A 90 -1.83 5.11 19.42
N ASN A 91 -2.85 5.09 20.27
CA ASN A 91 -3.22 6.23 21.08
C ASN A 91 -2.29 6.40 22.28
N GLU A 92 -2.40 7.53 23.01
CA GLU A 92 -1.49 7.91 24.08
C GLU A 92 -1.39 6.87 25.22
N ASP A 93 -2.51 6.24 25.59
CA ASP A 93 -2.54 5.24 26.67
C ASP A 93 -2.29 3.80 26.21
N GLY A 94 -2.10 3.58 24.89
CA GLY A 94 -1.86 2.27 24.31
C GLY A 94 -3.05 1.32 24.34
N SER A 95 -4.26 1.82 24.54
CA SER A 95 -5.49 0.99 24.54
C SER A 95 -5.98 0.67 23.14
N LEU A 96 -5.54 1.44 22.14
CA LEU A 96 -5.87 1.28 20.73
C LEU A 96 -4.59 1.08 19.92
N ASP A 97 -4.45 -0.08 19.31
CA ASP A 97 -3.40 -0.38 18.32
C ASP A 97 -4.01 -0.46 16.93
N GLU A 98 -3.43 0.22 15.98
CA GLU A 98 -3.91 0.30 14.61
C GLU A 98 -4.09 -1.08 13.98
N LYS A 99 -3.14 -2.00 14.16
CA LYS A 99 -3.22 -3.36 13.61
C LYS A 99 -4.47 -4.13 14.05
N HIS A 100 -4.95 -3.90 15.29
CA HIS A 100 -6.15 -4.54 15.84
C HIS A 100 -7.39 -4.01 15.14
N ILE A 101 -7.51 -2.69 15.07
CA ILE A 101 -8.66 -2.01 14.46
C ILE A 101 -8.74 -2.35 12.97
N ASN A 102 -7.60 -2.25 12.26
CA ASN A 102 -7.53 -2.58 10.85
C ASN A 102 -7.99 -4.01 10.56
N LEU A 103 -7.60 -4.99 11.38
CA LEU A 103 -8.04 -6.36 11.20
C LEU A 103 -9.55 -6.51 11.42
N TYR A 104 -10.09 -5.97 12.51
CA TYR A 104 -11.52 -6.10 12.79
C TYR A 104 -12.39 -5.42 11.72
N VAL A 105 -12.02 -4.20 11.30
CA VAL A 105 -12.72 -3.51 10.21
C VAL A 105 -12.65 -4.32 8.92
N SER A 106 -11.49 -4.90 8.61
CA SER A 106 -11.30 -5.71 7.40
C SER A 106 -12.11 -6.99 7.42
N GLN A 107 -12.25 -7.66 8.58
CA GLN A 107 -13.07 -8.86 8.71
C GLN A 107 -14.57 -8.56 8.53
N TYR A 108 -15.08 -7.43 9.06
CA TYR A 108 -16.43 -6.99 8.77
C TYR A 108 -16.59 -6.63 7.29
N LEU A 109 -15.60 -5.96 6.68
CA LEU A 109 -15.63 -5.64 5.27
C LEU A 109 -15.67 -6.91 4.39
N GLU A 110 -14.88 -7.93 4.74
CA GLU A 110 -14.91 -9.24 4.08
C GLU A 110 -16.31 -9.84 4.12
N GLU A 111 -16.94 -9.93 5.30
CA GLU A 111 -18.29 -10.48 5.48
C GLU A 111 -19.31 -9.75 4.58
N TYR A 112 -19.33 -8.40 4.59
CA TYR A 112 -20.25 -7.62 3.78
C TYR A 112 -19.97 -7.74 2.27
N LEU A 113 -18.73 -7.82 1.84
CA LEU A 113 -18.36 -8.00 0.44
C LEU A 113 -18.77 -9.39 -0.05
N GLU A 114 -18.57 -10.44 0.75
CA GLU A 114 -18.96 -11.80 0.42
C GLU A 114 -20.48 -11.95 0.35
N GLU A 115 -21.23 -11.35 1.27
CA GLU A 115 -22.71 -11.28 1.21
C GLU A 115 -23.19 -10.58 -0.06
N ALA A 116 -22.45 -9.59 -0.56
CA ALA A 116 -22.71 -8.92 -1.83
C ALA A 116 -22.28 -9.73 -3.07
N GLY A 117 -21.70 -10.93 -2.89
CA GLY A 117 -21.26 -11.81 -3.97
C GLY A 117 -19.86 -11.49 -4.52
N VAL A 118 -19.12 -10.63 -3.86
CA VAL A 118 -17.70 -10.32 -4.15
C VAL A 118 -16.81 -11.44 -3.59
N ARG A 119 -15.78 -11.82 -4.32
CA ARG A 119 -14.74 -12.70 -3.80
C ARG A 119 -13.73 -11.88 -3.03
N VAL A 120 -13.42 -12.26 -1.80
CA VAL A 120 -12.42 -11.59 -0.98
C VAL A 120 -11.17 -12.45 -0.81
N ILE A 121 -10.03 -11.81 -0.82
CA ILE A 121 -8.72 -12.38 -0.52
C ILE A 121 -8.11 -11.51 0.59
N MET A 122 -8.06 -12.05 1.80
CA MET A 122 -7.45 -11.35 2.93
C MET A 122 -5.93 -11.46 2.86
N VAL A 123 -5.22 -10.35 3.10
CA VAL A 123 -3.75 -10.36 3.21
C VAL A 123 -3.29 -11.01 4.51
N ARG A 124 -4.07 -10.88 5.57
CA ARG A 124 -3.91 -11.58 6.85
C ARG A 124 -5.25 -11.75 7.55
N ASP A 125 -5.39 -12.82 8.31
CA ASP A 125 -6.62 -13.18 9.03
C ASP A 125 -6.47 -13.12 10.55
N THR A 126 -5.24 -13.01 11.05
CA THR A 126 -4.94 -12.99 12.48
C THR A 126 -4.07 -11.80 12.90
N LEU A 127 -3.98 -11.56 14.20
CA LEU A 127 -3.14 -10.50 14.77
C LEU A 127 -1.66 -10.84 14.76
N GLU A 128 -1.35 -12.12 14.79
CA GLU A 128 0.01 -12.66 14.83
C GLU A 128 0.67 -12.68 13.45
N GLU A 129 -0.13 -12.76 12.40
CA GLU A 129 0.38 -12.71 11.03
C GLU A 129 0.95 -11.34 10.71
N GLY A 130 2.19 -11.35 10.28
CA GLY A 130 2.83 -10.15 9.74
C GLY A 130 2.44 -9.95 8.28
N SER A 131 2.24 -8.72 7.88
CA SER A 131 1.99 -8.34 6.49
C SER A 131 3.04 -7.36 6.00
N SER A 132 4.22 -7.87 5.61
CA SER A 132 5.26 -7.03 5.04
C SER A 132 4.81 -6.44 3.69
N LEU A 133 5.40 -5.30 3.32
CA LEU A 133 5.15 -4.70 2.00
C LEU A 133 5.44 -5.70 0.87
N SER A 134 6.50 -6.51 1.01
CA SER A 134 6.84 -7.56 0.04
C SER A 134 5.74 -8.63 -0.08
N LEU A 135 5.16 -9.08 1.03
CA LEU A 135 4.05 -10.05 1.02
C LEU A 135 2.83 -9.48 0.29
N ARG A 136 2.48 -8.22 0.54
CA ARG A 136 1.40 -7.53 -0.17
C ARG A 136 1.62 -7.52 -1.68
N GLY A 137 2.87 -7.24 -2.10
CA GLY A 137 3.26 -7.29 -3.52
C GLY A 137 3.13 -8.69 -4.11
N GLN A 138 3.60 -9.72 -3.42
CA GLN A 138 3.51 -11.12 -3.86
C GLN A 138 2.06 -11.58 -4.02
N ILE A 139 1.18 -11.22 -3.08
CA ILE A 139 -0.26 -11.53 -3.19
C ILE A 139 -0.87 -10.83 -4.41
N MET A 140 -0.57 -9.55 -4.65
CA MET A 140 -1.03 -8.86 -5.86
C MET A 140 -0.54 -9.54 -7.14
N GLU A 141 0.72 -9.99 -7.17
CA GLU A 141 1.30 -10.72 -8.31
C GLU A 141 0.61 -12.08 -8.52
N GLU A 142 0.33 -12.81 -7.44
CA GLU A 142 -0.34 -14.11 -7.49
C GLU A 142 -1.75 -14.02 -8.08
N TYR A 143 -2.49 -12.99 -7.71
CA TYR A 143 -3.88 -12.80 -8.15
C TYR A 143 -4.05 -11.79 -9.28
N VAL A 144 -2.95 -11.38 -9.95
CA VAL A 144 -2.95 -10.32 -10.95
C VAL A 144 -4.00 -10.49 -12.05
N ASP A 145 -4.26 -11.71 -12.49
CA ASP A 145 -5.21 -12.00 -13.58
C ASP A 145 -6.68 -11.99 -13.13
N THR A 146 -6.95 -12.00 -11.83
CA THR A 146 -8.31 -12.16 -11.30
C THR A 146 -8.77 -11.04 -10.38
N VAL A 147 -7.86 -10.32 -9.74
CA VAL A 147 -8.20 -9.25 -8.79
C VAL A 147 -8.64 -7.98 -9.50
N ASP A 148 -9.70 -7.34 -9.03
CA ASP A 148 -10.24 -6.09 -9.57
C ASP A 148 -9.84 -4.87 -8.74
N LEU A 149 -9.59 -5.06 -7.44
CA LEU A 149 -9.24 -4.00 -6.50
C LEU A 149 -8.33 -4.53 -5.39
N PHE A 150 -7.29 -3.77 -5.07
CA PHE A 150 -6.55 -3.89 -3.81
C PHE A 150 -7.01 -2.78 -2.87
N PHE A 151 -7.59 -3.15 -1.73
CA PHE A 151 -8.12 -2.20 -0.76
C PHE A 151 -7.43 -2.36 0.59
N SER A 152 -6.68 -1.34 1.01
CA SER A 152 -5.94 -1.35 2.28
C SER A 152 -6.67 -0.54 3.34
N VAL A 153 -6.81 -1.11 4.52
CA VAL A 153 -7.49 -0.52 5.68
C VAL A 153 -6.44 -0.06 6.68
N HIS A 154 -6.43 1.24 6.95
CA HIS A 154 -5.53 1.92 7.86
C HIS A 154 -6.22 2.98 8.70
N HIS A 155 -5.54 3.40 9.76
CA HIS A 155 -5.87 4.56 10.59
C HIS A 155 -4.64 5.46 10.69
N ASN A 156 -4.83 6.74 10.47
CA ASN A 156 -3.76 7.73 10.44
C ASN A 156 -3.24 8.06 11.85
N ALA A 157 -2.08 8.68 11.93
CA ALA A 157 -1.56 9.32 13.12
C ALA A 157 -0.66 10.50 12.75
N ALA A 158 -0.61 11.53 13.56
CA ALA A 158 0.23 12.69 13.28
C ALA A 158 0.74 13.37 14.57
N ASN A 159 -0.05 14.31 15.10
CA ASN A 159 0.38 15.21 16.17
C ASN A 159 -0.73 15.48 17.19
N THR A 160 -1.63 14.54 17.36
CA THR A 160 -2.80 14.61 18.26
C THR A 160 -3.86 15.66 17.88
N THR A 161 -3.54 16.59 16.99
CA THR A 161 -4.45 17.68 16.57
C THR A 161 -5.07 17.45 15.19
N ALA A 162 -4.41 16.70 14.30
CA ALA A 162 -4.97 16.31 13.02
C ALA A 162 -6.12 15.33 13.25
N ARG A 163 -7.19 15.43 12.44
CA ARG A 163 -8.35 14.56 12.53
C ARG A 163 -9.07 14.39 11.21
N GLY A 164 -9.88 13.35 11.12
CA GLY A 164 -10.74 13.06 9.97
C GLY A 164 -10.12 12.10 8.94
N ALA A 165 -10.89 11.74 7.92
CA ALA A 165 -10.54 10.72 6.96
C ALA A 165 -9.76 11.25 5.75
N GLU A 166 -8.85 10.42 5.26
CA GLU A 166 -8.17 10.57 3.98
C GLU A 166 -8.30 9.27 3.17
N ALA A 167 -8.22 9.38 1.85
CA ALA A 167 -8.15 8.22 0.96
C ALA A 167 -6.95 8.39 0.02
N LEU A 168 -6.06 7.39 0.00
CA LEU A 168 -4.81 7.45 -0.77
C LEU A 168 -5.00 6.71 -2.08
N ALA A 169 -5.24 7.46 -3.15
CA ALA A 169 -5.50 6.96 -4.49
C ALA A 169 -4.23 6.95 -5.37
N GLN A 170 -4.26 6.19 -6.44
CA GLN A 170 -3.15 6.09 -7.39
C GLN A 170 -3.02 7.35 -8.25
N ILE A 171 -1.77 7.80 -8.49
CA ILE A 171 -1.49 9.02 -9.27
C ILE A 171 -1.98 8.91 -10.72
N VAL A 172 -2.06 7.70 -11.28
CA VAL A 172 -2.58 7.45 -12.64
C VAL A 172 -4.03 7.91 -12.80
N ASP A 173 -4.78 7.92 -11.70
CA ASP A 173 -6.19 8.29 -11.66
C ASP A 173 -6.44 9.73 -11.16
N LYS A 174 -5.40 10.53 -11.00
CA LYS A 174 -5.47 11.89 -10.44
C LYS A 174 -6.41 12.82 -11.23
N ASP A 175 -6.47 12.67 -12.55
CA ASP A 175 -7.32 13.48 -13.44
C ASP A 175 -8.70 12.83 -13.71
N GLY A 176 -9.05 11.78 -12.98
CA GLY A 176 -10.23 10.93 -13.15
C GLY A 176 -9.79 9.47 -13.32
N GLY A 177 -10.60 8.54 -12.88
CA GLY A 177 -10.31 7.12 -12.98
C GLY A 177 -10.85 6.35 -11.78
N PRO A 178 -10.73 5.01 -11.78
CA PRO A 178 -11.44 4.17 -10.83
C PRO A 178 -11.08 4.43 -9.37
N THR A 179 -9.80 4.64 -9.04
CA THR A 179 -9.41 4.83 -7.63
C THR A 179 -9.77 6.21 -7.11
N ARG A 180 -9.81 7.24 -7.97
CA ARG A 180 -10.33 8.55 -7.60
C ARG A 180 -11.83 8.48 -7.31
N ILE A 181 -12.60 7.87 -8.22
CA ILE A 181 -14.06 7.73 -8.08
C ILE A 181 -14.39 6.97 -6.79
N LEU A 182 -13.69 5.86 -6.54
CA LEU A 182 -13.88 5.07 -5.33
C LEU A 182 -13.49 5.85 -4.07
N ALA A 183 -12.39 6.59 -4.09
CA ALA A 183 -11.93 7.41 -2.96
C ALA A 183 -12.95 8.50 -2.60
N GLU A 184 -13.46 9.20 -3.60
CA GLU A 184 -14.48 10.25 -3.41
C GLU A 184 -15.77 9.64 -2.83
N ALA A 185 -16.25 8.52 -3.38
CA ALA A 185 -17.42 7.82 -2.87
C ALA A 185 -17.25 7.30 -1.43
N LEU A 186 -16.07 6.75 -1.11
CA LEU A 186 -15.74 6.30 0.25
C LEU A 186 -15.78 7.45 1.26
N LEU A 187 -15.16 8.57 0.91
CA LEU A 187 -15.15 9.75 1.79
C LEU A 187 -16.54 10.36 1.97
N GLU A 188 -17.39 10.33 0.95
CA GLU A 188 -18.81 10.73 1.07
C GLU A 188 -19.58 9.84 2.06
N GLU A 189 -19.32 8.53 2.08
CA GLU A 189 -19.93 7.62 3.06
C GLU A 189 -19.41 7.90 4.48
N TYR A 190 -18.12 8.18 4.64
CA TYR A 190 -17.56 8.56 5.93
C TYR A 190 -18.14 9.89 6.45
N GLU A 191 -18.36 10.86 5.58
CA GLU A 191 -19.02 12.12 5.96
C GLU A 191 -20.44 11.90 6.52
N LYS A 192 -21.20 10.97 5.92
CA LYS A 192 -22.54 10.59 6.42
C LYS A 192 -22.51 9.96 7.81
N LEU A 193 -21.39 9.34 8.17
CA LEU A 193 -21.14 8.81 9.52
C LEU A 193 -20.68 9.89 10.53
N GLY A 194 -20.50 11.13 10.06
CA GLY A 194 -20.02 12.24 10.90
C GLY A 194 -18.50 12.34 11.00
N VAL A 195 -17.76 11.60 10.20
CA VAL A 195 -16.30 11.70 10.12
C VAL A 195 -15.94 12.98 9.36
N PRO A 196 -15.08 13.85 9.90
CA PRO A 196 -14.56 14.97 9.14
C PRO A 196 -13.75 14.51 7.94
N ILE A 197 -14.01 15.08 6.77
CA ILE A 197 -13.29 14.70 5.55
C ILE A 197 -12.14 15.67 5.31
N ARG A 198 -10.96 15.12 5.02
CA ARG A 198 -9.76 15.90 4.69
C ARG A 198 -9.57 15.98 3.18
N GLN A 199 -9.20 14.89 2.54
CA GLN A 199 -8.86 14.90 1.11
C GLN A 199 -8.71 13.50 0.52
N VAL A 200 -8.78 13.43 -0.82
CA VAL A 200 -8.16 12.35 -1.59
C VAL A 200 -6.70 12.71 -1.84
N VAL A 201 -5.79 11.81 -1.48
CA VAL A 201 -4.34 12.01 -1.58
C VAL A 201 -3.80 11.31 -2.83
N PHE A 202 -3.16 12.09 -3.70
CA PHE A 202 -2.37 11.60 -4.84
C PHE A 202 -0.92 12.00 -4.60
N ARG A 203 -0.11 11.07 -4.09
CA ARG A 203 1.26 11.40 -3.72
C ARG A 203 2.24 10.74 -4.67
N GLU A 204 2.96 11.57 -5.41
CA GLU A 204 4.01 11.15 -6.33
C GLU A 204 5.32 10.91 -5.58
N GLY A 205 5.95 9.78 -5.87
CA GLY A 205 7.31 9.44 -5.49
C GLY A 205 8.25 9.53 -6.69
N SER A 206 9.50 9.19 -6.49
CA SER A 206 10.50 9.22 -7.57
C SER A 206 10.26 8.21 -8.70
N ASN A 207 9.53 7.13 -8.41
CA ASN A 207 9.29 6.01 -9.32
C ASN A 207 7.79 5.70 -9.45
N GLY A 208 6.93 6.72 -9.54
CA GLY A 208 5.48 6.57 -9.58
C GLY A 208 4.82 6.88 -8.23
N ASP A 209 3.81 6.14 -7.85
CA ASP A 209 3.14 6.34 -6.56
C ASP A 209 4.13 6.28 -5.38
N TYR A 210 4.00 7.22 -4.44
CA TYR A 210 4.84 7.26 -3.25
C TYR A 210 4.64 6.01 -2.37
N TYR A 211 3.38 5.61 -2.18
CA TYR A 211 3.04 4.45 -1.37
C TYR A 211 3.34 3.15 -2.12
N TYR A 212 4.01 2.22 -1.45
CA TYR A 212 4.50 0.99 -2.06
C TYR A 212 3.37 0.16 -2.69
N THR A 213 2.28 -0.06 -1.96
CA THR A 213 1.13 -0.84 -2.44
C THR A 213 0.50 -0.23 -3.69
N ASN A 214 0.27 1.10 -3.69
CA ASN A 214 -0.22 1.81 -4.87
C ASN A 214 0.73 1.68 -6.06
N ARG A 215 2.05 1.77 -5.82
CA ARG A 215 3.07 1.67 -6.88
C ARG A 215 3.13 0.28 -7.49
N VAL A 216 3.15 -0.78 -6.67
CA VAL A 216 3.13 -2.17 -7.17
C VAL A 216 1.83 -2.45 -7.91
N ALA A 217 0.70 -2.09 -7.34
CA ALA A 217 -0.60 -2.25 -7.99
C ALA A 217 -0.68 -1.50 -9.32
N SER A 218 -0.17 -0.25 -9.40
CA SER A 218 -0.09 0.51 -10.65
C SER A 218 0.72 -0.20 -11.72
N ALA A 219 1.87 -0.78 -11.35
CA ALA A 219 2.71 -1.54 -12.27
C ALA A 219 2.03 -2.81 -12.78
N LEU A 220 1.18 -3.43 -11.96
CA LEU A 220 0.39 -4.63 -12.30
C LEU A 220 -0.95 -4.30 -12.98
N GLY A 221 -1.32 -3.02 -13.09
CA GLY A 221 -2.60 -2.60 -13.64
C GLY A 221 -3.78 -2.78 -12.68
N ILE A 222 -3.54 -3.06 -11.42
CA ILE A 222 -4.56 -3.26 -10.39
C ILE A 222 -4.97 -1.89 -9.83
N PRO A 223 -6.27 -1.54 -9.79
CA PRO A 223 -6.76 -0.44 -8.98
C PRO A 223 -6.42 -0.65 -7.50
N ALA A 224 -5.83 0.34 -6.84
CA ALA A 224 -5.49 0.27 -5.42
C ALA A 224 -5.89 1.53 -4.68
N LEU A 225 -6.48 1.36 -3.51
CA LEU A 225 -6.90 2.43 -2.62
C LEU A 225 -6.53 2.08 -1.19
N THR A 226 -5.98 3.05 -0.44
CA THR A 226 -5.82 2.94 1.00
C THR A 226 -6.80 3.89 1.67
N SER A 227 -7.58 3.37 2.62
CA SER A 227 -8.44 4.14 3.51
C SER A 227 -7.67 4.49 4.77
N GLU A 228 -7.65 5.76 5.13
CA GLU A 228 -7.19 6.30 6.41
C GLU A 228 -8.43 6.88 7.12
N PHE A 229 -9.15 6.05 7.87
CA PHE A 229 -10.48 6.40 8.36
C PHE A 229 -10.48 7.57 9.35
N CYS A 230 -9.57 7.55 10.34
CA CYS A 230 -9.45 8.54 11.42
C CYS A 230 -8.00 8.62 11.87
N PHE A 231 -7.71 9.62 12.72
CA PHE A 231 -6.41 9.73 13.41
C PHE A 231 -6.50 9.05 14.78
N ILE A 232 -5.81 7.93 14.94
CA ILE A 232 -5.84 7.12 16.17
C ILE A 232 -5.27 7.86 17.39
N ASP A 233 -4.42 8.87 17.17
CA ASP A 233 -3.83 9.72 18.20
C ASP A 233 -4.67 10.97 18.54
N ASN A 234 -5.86 11.15 17.93
CA ASN A 234 -6.76 12.28 18.19
C ASN A 234 -7.97 11.84 19.03
N GLU A 235 -8.19 12.48 20.18
CA GLU A 235 -9.27 12.13 21.13
C GLU A 235 -10.68 12.20 20.54
N GLU A 236 -10.95 13.13 19.61
CA GLU A 236 -12.28 13.25 18.99
C GLU A 236 -12.49 12.17 17.93
N ASP A 237 -11.43 11.79 17.21
CA ASP A 237 -11.49 10.72 16.21
C ASP A 237 -11.58 9.35 16.88
N GLN A 238 -10.95 9.15 18.06
CA GLN A 238 -11.07 7.91 18.84
C GLN A 238 -12.52 7.59 19.25
N LYS A 239 -13.42 8.57 19.30
CA LYS A 239 -14.85 8.34 19.57
C LYS A 239 -15.61 7.75 18.40
N LEU A 240 -15.00 7.71 17.21
CA LEU A 240 -15.56 7.19 15.98
C LEU A 240 -15.01 5.78 15.66
N ILE A 241 -13.97 5.38 16.36
CA ILE A 241 -13.35 4.06 16.31
C ILE A 241 -13.95 3.15 17.39
#